data_7322cdd06e78702a86c26f26434a6058
#
_entry.id   7322cdd06e78702a86c26f26434a6058
#
_cell.length_a   1.000
_cell.length_b   1.000
_cell.length_c   1.000
_cell.angle_alpha   90.00
_cell.angle_beta   90.00
_cell.angle_gamma   90.00
#
_symmetry.space_group_name_H-M   'P 1'
#
loop_
_entity.id
_entity.type
_entity.pdbx_description
1 polymer ?
#
loop_
_entity_poly.entity_id
_entity_poly.type
_entity_poly.pdbx_seq_one_letter_code
_entity_poly.pdbx_strand_id
1 'polypeptide(L)'
;MTPQPLPEPVMRLIWHPDSSKALITVGEDGYPHAIVVGAIVVDEADNMYVGEAFMHRTSKNLEERPKVEFIVWMGKDGYTVKALAKGRVSDGPALERLNQLLAKKGMSASAAWAFEPVEVWDSSASYSAGDRIV
;
A
#
# COMPACT_ATOMS: atom_id res chain seq x y z
N MET A 1 -3.25 -7.61 16.76
CA MET A 1 -4.42 -7.84 15.89
C MET A 1 -3.97 -8.52 14.61
N THR A 2 -4.81 -9.37 14.04
CA THR A 2 -4.56 -9.95 12.73
C THR A 2 -4.98 -8.96 11.64
N PRO A 3 -4.25 -8.86 10.52
CA PRO A 3 -4.67 -8.05 9.39
C PRO A 3 -6.03 -8.51 8.84
N GLN A 4 -6.81 -7.55 8.34
CA GLN A 4 -8.03 -7.87 7.61
C GLN A 4 -7.66 -8.55 6.29
N PRO A 5 -8.17 -9.74 5.97
CA PRO A 5 -7.92 -10.37 4.69
C PRO A 5 -8.34 -9.48 3.53
N LEU A 6 -7.50 -9.39 2.51
CA LEU A 6 -7.81 -8.59 1.32
C LEU A 6 -8.68 -9.38 0.36
N PRO A 7 -9.81 -8.82 -0.09
CA PRO A 7 -10.67 -9.47 -1.07
C PRO A 7 -9.95 -9.76 -2.39
N GLU A 8 -10.39 -10.78 -3.10
CA GLU A 8 -9.79 -11.16 -4.38
C GLU A 8 -9.71 -10.02 -5.40
N PRO A 9 -10.76 -9.19 -5.59
CA PRO A 9 -10.66 -8.07 -6.53
C PRO A 9 -9.55 -7.08 -6.20
N VAL A 10 -9.29 -6.84 -4.92
CA VAL A 10 -8.21 -5.97 -4.46
C VAL A 10 -6.86 -6.61 -4.77
N MET A 11 -6.70 -7.89 -4.43
CA MET A 11 -5.48 -8.65 -4.72
C MET A 11 -5.17 -8.68 -6.20
N ARG A 12 -6.19 -8.83 -7.03
CA ARG A 12 -6.04 -8.84 -8.49
C ARG A 12 -5.47 -7.52 -9.01
N LEU A 13 -5.95 -6.39 -8.48
CA LEU A 13 -5.41 -5.07 -8.84
C LEU A 13 -3.99 -4.87 -8.31
N ILE A 14 -3.71 -5.30 -7.09
CA ILE A 14 -2.36 -5.22 -6.51
C ILE A 14 -1.34 -5.95 -7.40
N TRP A 15 -1.70 -7.14 -7.89
CA TRP A 15 -0.80 -7.97 -8.70
C TRP A 15 -0.76 -7.58 -10.18
N HIS A 16 -1.73 -6.79 -10.65
CA HIS A 16 -1.82 -6.46 -12.07
C HIS A 16 -0.69 -5.51 -12.48
N PRO A 17 0.07 -5.83 -13.54
CA PRO A 17 1.22 -5.01 -13.94
C PRO A 17 0.84 -3.60 -14.42
N ASP A 18 -0.39 -3.42 -14.90
CA ASP A 18 -0.86 -2.13 -15.44
C ASP A 18 -1.68 -1.32 -14.42
N SER A 19 -1.92 -1.84 -13.23
CA SER A 19 -2.62 -1.08 -12.20
C SER A 19 -1.74 0.03 -11.64
N SER A 20 -2.39 1.08 -11.17
CA SER A 20 -1.74 2.18 -10.47
C SER A 20 -1.98 2.05 -8.97
N LYS A 21 -1.02 2.50 -8.18
CA LYS A 21 -1.05 2.37 -6.73
C LYS A 21 -0.51 3.65 -6.10
N ALA A 22 -1.14 4.09 -5.04
CA ALA A 22 -0.66 5.23 -4.26
C ALA A 22 -0.77 4.93 -2.77
N LEU A 23 0.17 5.46 -2.02
CA LEU A 23 0.16 5.44 -0.55
C LEU A 23 -0.11 6.85 -0.07
N ILE A 24 -1.08 6.99 0.82
CA ILE A 24 -1.52 8.26 1.36
C ILE A 24 -1.25 8.27 2.86
N THR A 25 -0.42 9.20 3.29
CA THR A 25 -0.07 9.41 4.70
C THR A 25 -0.55 10.79 5.13
N VAL A 26 -0.50 11.08 6.43
CA VAL A 26 -0.88 12.39 6.95
C VAL A 26 0.36 13.10 7.45
N GLY A 27 0.56 14.33 6.99
CA GLY A 27 1.68 15.17 7.38
C GLY A 27 1.48 15.83 8.73
N GLU A 28 2.56 16.42 9.23
CA GLU A 28 2.59 17.14 10.49
C GLU A 28 1.57 18.29 10.52
N ASP A 29 1.31 18.90 9.37
CA ASP A 29 0.34 19.98 9.20
C ASP A 29 -1.12 19.47 9.04
N GLY A 30 -1.34 18.17 9.12
CA GLY A 30 -2.65 17.56 8.96
C GLY A 30 -3.08 17.32 7.52
N TYR A 31 -2.30 17.76 6.55
CA TYR A 31 -2.62 17.51 5.15
C TYR A 31 -2.28 16.08 4.74
N PRO A 32 -3.16 15.46 3.91
CA PRO A 32 -2.81 14.18 3.29
C PRO A 32 -1.65 14.37 2.30
N HIS A 33 -0.77 13.40 2.28
CA HIS A 33 0.39 13.36 1.41
C HIS A 33 0.36 12.06 0.62
N ALA A 34 0.24 12.16 -0.69
CA ALA A 34 0.12 10.98 -1.55
C ALA A 34 1.39 10.79 -2.38
N ILE A 35 1.84 9.56 -2.48
CA ILE A 35 2.95 9.18 -3.37
C ILE A 35 2.55 8.01 -4.27
N VAL A 36 3.15 7.95 -5.44
CA VAL A 36 3.05 6.80 -6.32
C VAL A 36 3.90 5.68 -5.75
N VAL A 37 3.35 4.47 -5.73
CA VAL A 37 4.03 3.27 -5.24
C VAL A 37 4.29 2.35 -6.42
N GLY A 38 5.53 1.91 -6.58
CA GLY A 38 5.92 1.05 -7.70
C GLY A 38 5.47 -0.39 -7.56
N ALA A 39 5.40 -0.90 -6.34
CA ALA A 39 4.98 -2.27 -6.07
C ALA A 39 4.48 -2.41 -4.64
N ILE A 40 3.53 -3.32 -4.45
CA ILE A 40 3.04 -3.74 -3.15
C ILE A 40 3.17 -5.26 -3.10
N VAL A 41 3.74 -5.78 -2.03
CA VAL A 41 3.78 -7.22 -1.76
C VAL A 41 2.83 -7.52 -0.61
N VAL A 42 2.08 -8.60 -0.72
CA VAL A 42 1.18 -9.09 0.34
C VAL A 42 1.67 -10.47 0.75
N ASP A 43 1.91 -10.67 2.04
CA ASP A 43 2.35 -11.96 2.55
C ASP A 43 1.18 -12.90 2.88
N GLU A 44 1.48 -14.10 3.35
CA GLU A 44 0.46 -15.10 3.68
C GLU A 44 -0.44 -14.69 4.84
N ALA A 45 0.00 -13.77 5.68
CA ALA A 45 -0.78 -13.25 6.81
C ALA A 45 -1.53 -11.97 6.46
N ASP A 46 -1.62 -11.61 5.17
CA ASP A 46 -2.29 -10.41 4.65
C ASP A 46 -1.64 -9.08 5.06
N ASN A 47 -0.38 -9.11 5.48
CA ASN A 47 0.38 -7.87 5.65
C ASN A 47 0.82 -7.34 4.29
N MET A 48 0.76 -6.03 4.15
CA MET A 48 1.19 -5.32 2.93
C MET A 48 2.57 -4.74 3.16
N TYR A 49 3.40 -4.75 2.12
CA TYR A 49 4.76 -4.20 2.18
C TYR A 49 5.02 -3.29 1.01
N VAL A 50 5.67 -2.17 1.29
CA VAL A 50 6.09 -1.19 0.28
C VAL A 50 7.57 -0.92 0.47
N GLY A 51 8.33 -0.91 -0.62
CA GLY A 51 9.75 -0.61 -0.58
C GLY A 51 10.00 0.86 -0.25
N GLU A 52 10.94 1.12 0.65
CA GLU A 52 11.36 2.47 1.00
C GLU A 52 12.33 3.00 -0.06
N ALA A 53 11.76 3.68 -1.05
CA ALA A 53 12.50 4.33 -2.13
C ALA A 53 11.89 5.73 -2.33
N PHE A 54 12.71 6.76 -2.25
CA PHE A 54 12.27 8.16 -2.39
C PHE A 54 11.17 8.59 -1.40
N MET A 55 11.20 8.05 -0.18
CA MET A 55 10.15 8.25 0.83
C MET A 55 10.54 9.22 1.94
N HIS A 56 11.16 10.35 1.65
CA HIS A 56 11.64 11.26 2.69
C HIS A 56 10.52 11.76 3.63
N ARG A 57 9.49 12.38 3.07
CA ARG A 57 8.35 12.87 3.87
C ARG A 57 7.45 11.72 4.32
N THR A 58 7.25 10.74 3.47
CA THR A 58 6.39 9.59 3.76
C THR A 58 6.93 8.79 4.94
N SER A 59 8.22 8.49 4.97
CA SER A 59 8.81 7.74 6.09
C SER A 59 8.66 8.48 7.41
N LYS A 60 8.85 9.79 7.41
CA LYS A 60 8.65 10.61 8.61
C LYS A 60 7.17 10.55 9.06
N ASN A 61 6.24 10.68 8.12
CA ASN A 61 4.82 10.59 8.42
C ASN A 61 4.45 9.24 9.02
N LEU A 62 5.00 8.14 8.46
CA LEU A 62 4.73 6.78 8.96
C LEU A 62 5.24 6.57 10.37
N GLU A 63 6.39 7.14 10.72
CA GLU A 63 6.96 7.04 12.06
C GLU A 63 6.09 7.74 13.11
N GLU A 64 5.47 8.85 12.75
CA GLU A 64 4.71 9.68 13.68
C GLU A 64 3.21 9.40 13.67
N ARG A 65 2.65 9.04 12.51
CA ARG A 65 1.21 8.86 12.29
C ARG A 65 0.97 7.57 11.49
N PRO A 66 0.66 6.45 12.17
CA PRO A 66 0.63 5.13 11.52
C PRO A 66 -0.62 4.87 10.68
N LYS A 67 -1.67 5.67 10.80
CA LYS A 67 -2.89 5.46 10.01
C LYS A 67 -2.68 5.97 8.59
N VAL A 68 -2.89 5.08 7.63
CA VAL A 68 -2.66 5.36 6.21
C VAL A 68 -3.79 4.82 5.36
N GLU A 69 -3.79 5.23 4.09
CA GLU A 69 -4.64 4.63 3.08
C GLU A 69 -3.81 4.28 1.86
N PHE A 70 -4.13 3.15 1.26
CA PHE A 70 -3.69 2.82 -0.08
C PHE A 70 -4.86 2.97 -1.04
N ILE A 71 -4.60 3.41 -2.23
CA ILE A 71 -5.56 3.28 -3.33
C ILE A 71 -4.88 2.47 -4.45
N VAL A 72 -5.60 1.47 -4.96
CA VAL A 72 -5.18 0.68 -6.12
C VAL A 72 -6.29 0.78 -7.15
N TRP A 73 -5.92 1.10 -8.40
CA TRP A 73 -6.94 1.30 -9.43
C TRP A 73 -6.43 0.96 -10.82
N MET A 74 -7.37 0.68 -11.70
CA MET A 74 -7.13 0.51 -13.13
C MET A 74 -8.43 0.85 -13.86
N GLY A 75 -8.37 1.83 -14.78
CA GLY A 75 -9.58 2.33 -15.43
C GLY A 75 -10.56 2.91 -14.40
N LYS A 76 -11.79 2.40 -14.40
CA LYS A 76 -12.84 2.83 -13.46
C LYS A 76 -12.83 2.04 -12.14
N ASP A 77 -12.15 0.89 -12.11
CA ASP A 77 -12.10 0.04 -10.93
C ASP A 77 -11.06 0.56 -9.95
N GLY A 78 -11.43 0.65 -8.70
CA GLY A 78 -10.53 1.11 -7.66
C GLY A 78 -11.01 0.72 -6.28
N TYR A 79 -10.04 0.48 -5.39
CA TYR A 79 -10.29 0.16 -3.99
C TYR A 79 -9.35 0.94 -3.11
N THR A 80 -9.88 1.40 -1.99
CA THR A 80 -9.10 2.02 -0.92
C THR A 80 -8.93 1.02 0.21
N VAL A 81 -7.71 0.86 0.67
CA VAL A 81 -7.38 0.02 1.83
C VAL A 81 -6.89 0.92 2.95
N LYS A 82 -7.64 0.99 4.04
CA LYS A 82 -7.17 1.63 5.26
C LYS A 82 -6.27 0.67 5.99
N ALA A 83 -5.11 1.15 6.44
CA ALA A 83 -4.10 0.30 7.05
C ALA A 83 -3.36 1.02 8.17
N LEU A 84 -2.65 0.24 8.97
CA LEU A 84 -1.76 0.74 10.02
C LEU A 84 -0.32 0.39 9.67
N ALA A 85 0.57 1.38 9.71
CA ALA A 85 2.00 1.15 9.57
C ALA A 85 2.49 0.40 10.81
N LYS A 86 3.21 -0.72 10.59
CA LYS A 86 3.68 -1.60 11.66
C LYS A 86 5.17 -1.43 11.93
N GLY A 87 5.91 -0.92 11.00
CA GLY A 87 7.34 -0.73 11.13
C GLY A 87 8.08 -1.07 9.85
N ARG A 88 9.38 -0.97 9.96
CA ARG A 88 10.32 -1.13 8.86
C ARG A 88 11.06 -2.46 8.99
N VAL A 89 11.22 -3.18 7.90
CA VAL A 89 12.05 -4.39 7.84
C VAL A 89 13.21 -4.16 6.86
N SER A 90 14.40 -4.62 7.22
CA SER A 90 15.61 -4.42 6.42
C SER A 90 16.13 -5.70 5.77
N ASP A 91 15.40 -6.81 5.93
CA ASP A 91 15.69 -8.08 5.27
C ASP A 91 14.41 -8.91 5.16
N GLY A 92 14.53 -10.10 4.58
CA GLY A 92 13.44 -11.07 4.53
C GLY A 92 12.76 -11.19 3.17
N PRO A 93 11.82 -12.16 3.07
CA PRO A 93 11.21 -12.52 1.77
C PRO A 93 10.41 -11.38 1.13
N ALA A 94 9.73 -10.58 1.94
CA ALA A 94 8.94 -9.46 1.41
C ALA A 94 9.83 -8.42 0.73
N LEU A 95 10.93 -8.05 1.38
CA LEU A 95 11.89 -7.09 0.79
C LEU A 95 12.55 -7.68 -0.47
N GLU A 96 12.90 -8.94 -0.45
CA GLU A 96 13.46 -9.62 -1.62
C GLU A 96 12.48 -9.58 -2.79
N ARG A 97 11.22 -9.90 -2.53
CA ARG A 97 10.19 -9.88 -3.57
C ARG A 97 9.95 -8.47 -4.11
N LEU A 98 9.90 -7.47 -3.22
CA LEU A 98 9.79 -6.07 -3.63
C LEU A 98 10.91 -5.67 -4.56
N ASN A 99 12.15 -6.02 -4.22
CA ASN A 99 13.29 -5.69 -5.04
C ASN A 99 13.29 -6.40 -6.40
N GLN A 100 12.76 -7.61 -6.49
CA GLN A 100 12.55 -8.27 -7.76
C GLN A 100 11.59 -7.49 -8.66
N LEU A 101 10.50 -6.98 -8.09
CA LEU A 101 9.51 -6.18 -8.81
C LEU A 101 10.05 -4.79 -9.17
N LEU A 102 10.72 -4.14 -8.24
CA LEU A 102 11.28 -2.81 -8.43
C LEU A 102 12.42 -2.79 -9.44
N ALA A 103 13.21 -3.86 -9.52
CA ALA A 103 14.30 -3.98 -10.49
C ALA A 103 13.80 -3.84 -11.94
N LYS A 104 12.59 -4.32 -12.22
CA LYS A 104 11.98 -4.17 -13.55
C LYS A 104 11.70 -2.72 -13.91
N LYS A 105 11.66 -1.83 -12.93
CA LYS A 105 11.44 -0.40 -13.09
C LYS A 105 12.71 0.42 -12.84
N GLY A 106 13.86 -0.25 -12.75
CA GLY A 106 15.13 0.41 -12.47
C GLY A 106 15.26 0.96 -11.07
N MET A 107 14.51 0.40 -10.11
CA MET A 107 14.47 0.86 -8.73
C MET A 107 14.94 -0.23 -7.76
N SER A 108 15.34 0.19 -6.57
CA SER A 108 15.65 -0.71 -5.47
C SER A 108 15.30 -0.06 -4.13
N ALA A 109 15.10 -0.88 -3.11
CA ALA A 109 14.81 -0.43 -1.76
C ALA A 109 15.73 -1.14 -0.77
N SER A 110 16.26 -0.40 0.21
CA SER A 110 17.10 -0.96 1.28
C SER A 110 16.28 -1.51 2.43
N ALA A 111 15.02 -1.09 2.52
CA ALA A 111 14.08 -1.50 3.55
C ALA A 111 12.66 -1.51 2.99
N ALA A 112 11.75 -2.14 3.70
CA ALA A 112 10.34 -2.13 3.40
C ALA A 112 9.54 -1.70 4.62
N TRP A 113 8.48 -0.94 4.40
CA TRP A 113 7.49 -0.66 5.43
C TRP A 113 6.40 -1.73 5.39
N ALA A 114 6.06 -2.25 6.56
CA ALA A 114 4.98 -3.23 6.73
C ALA A 114 3.71 -2.53 7.21
N PHE A 115 2.56 -2.97 6.68
CA PHE A 115 1.26 -2.40 6.98
C PHE A 115 0.25 -3.51 7.27
N GLU A 116 -0.63 -3.26 8.23
CA GLU A 116 -1.75 -4.13 8.55
C GLU A 116 -3.03 -3.54 7.95
N PRO A 117 -3.65 -4.19 6.94
CA PRO A 117 -4.96 -3.77 6.44
C PRO A 117 -6.03 -3.86 7.52
N VAL A 118 -6.90 -2.84 7.63
CA VAL A 118 -7.99 -2.82 8.61
C VAL A 118 -9.36 -2.70 7.98
N GLU A 119 -9.49 -2.01 6.85
CA GLU A 119 -10.75 -1.86 6.13
C GLU A 119 -10.51 -1.76 4.64
N VAL A 120 -11.45 -2.23 3.84
CA VAL A 120 -11.45 -2.09 2.38
C VAL A 120 -12.75 -1.41 1.93
N TRP A 121 -12.60 -0.42 1.08
CA TRP A 121 -13.70 0.37 0.55
C TRP A 121 -13.67 0.40 -0.97
N ASP A 122 -14.85 0.39 -1.59
CA ASP A 122 -14.97 0.61 -3.03
C ASP A 122 -14.72 2.08 -3.35
N SER A 123 -13.75 2.35 -4.20
CA SER A 123 -13.40 3.72 -4.64
C SER A 123 -13.44 3.83 -6.16
N SER A 124 -14.26 2.98 -6.79
CA SER A 124 -14.46 2.97 -8.24
C SER A 124 -15.25 4.19 -8.71
N ALA A 125 -15.13 4.48 -10.00
CA ALA A 125 -15.97 5.48 -10.64
C ALA A 125 -17.31 4.85 -11.04
N SER A 126 -18.12 4.45 -10.04
CA SER A 126 -19.39 3.76 -10.23
C SER A 126 -20.34 4.06 -9.08
N TYR A 127 -21.58 3.51 -9.15
CA TYR A 127 -22.58 3.70 -8.11
C TYR A 127 -22.22 3.02 -6.78
N SER A 128 -21.31 2.07 -6.76
CA SER A 128 -20.86 1.42 -5.54
C SER A 128 -19.72 2.18 -4.84
N ALA A 129 -19.26 3.29 -5.42
CA ALA A 129 -18.21 4.11 -4.80
C ALA A 129 -18.63 4.56 -3.39
N GLY A 130 -17.74 4.36 -2.42
CA GLY A 130 -18.00 4.69 -1.03
C GLY A 130 -18.60 3.54 -0.22
N ASP A 131 -18.88 2.38 -0.82
CA ASP A 131 -19.34 1.22 -0.07
C ASP A 131 -18.16 0.54 0.62
N ARG A 132 -18.36 0.20 1.88
CA ARG A 132 -17.37 -0.60 2.62
C ARG A 132 -17.51 -2.07 2.22
N ILE A 133 -16.38 -2.72 1.96
CA ILE A 133 -16.34 -4.13 1.53
C ILE A 133 -16.03 -5.06 2.69
N VAL A 134 -15.02 -4.74 3.46
CA VAL A 134 -14.65 -5.51 4.67
C VAL A 134 -14.11 -4.62 5.77
#